data_b6c8a7641cbe5af9cb3b7e1130ac0f72
#
_entry.id   b6c8a7641cbe5af9cb3b7e1130ac0f72
#
_cell.length_a   1.000
_cell.length_b   1.000
_cell.length_c   1.000
_cell.angle_alpha   90.00
_cell.angle_beta   90.00
_cell.angle_gamma   90.00
#
_symmetry.space_group_name_H-M   'P 1'
#
loop_
_entity.id
_entity.type
_entity.pdbx_description
1 polymer ?
#
loop_
_entity_poly.entity_id
_entity_poly.type
_entity_poly.pdbx_seq_one_letter_code
_entity_poly.pdbx_strand_id
1 'polypeptide(L)'
;MKKFFRKSNCSSSSSRSVIFGGLSEKDNKLHFFSALKIGSVFAGAILGAGFAGGRELATFFVRFGKSGVFASIFAGLMFMFLGTLIIHKAKKESSISYTAYLKSILPEKTSYLLGAISEMFLLICFIIMLSGAGALFNECFNLPNIFGNIVTALISFLVLKRGMNGIGSICSLLTPIMVIGILFVDLFSLTTSSVTVSALSLNLKDNFLFSALLYVSYNMLSSAPVLAEASALAPNRKTSLAGGIIGGIMLSTISFFSCLALYFAGSENLLSELPLLMLSGKINKLSQIFYALVLYMAILTTAFSSGFPIVKKLEGLSFSRSSASFLLCLLSIPLSFLKFSLLVEKCYTFFGFLGLMLIGAILFDSIKTTKNFKFRSKS
;
A
#
# COMPACT_ATOMS: atom_id res chain seq x y z
N MET A 1 -15.13 72.10 24.21
CA MET A 1 -15.86 71.71 25.45
C MET A 1 -15.97 70.19 25.42
N LYS A 2 -15.15 69.52 26.19
CA LYS A 2 -15.38 68.72 27.40
C LYS A 2 -16.36 67.54 27.27
N LYS A 3 -15.77 66.32 27.35
CA LYS A 3 -16.14 65.11 28.13
C LYS A 3 -17.42 64.33 27.78
N PHE A 4 -17.31 63.05 27.48
CA PHE A 4 -17.54 62.01 28.50
C PHE A 4 -16.97 60.63 28.04
N PHE A 5 -15.98 60.17 28.81
CA PHE A 5 -15.55 58.75 28.84
C PHE A 5 -16.62 57.97 29.63
N ARG A 6 -17.03 56.82 29.09
CA ARG A 6 -17.63 55.77 29.91
C ARG A 6 -17.03 54.42 29.57
N LYS A 7 -16.16 53.94 30.46
CA LYS A 7 -15.72 52.56 30.52
C LYS A 7 -16.92 51.65 30.75
N SER A 8 -17.11 50.64 29.96
CA SER A 8 -17.83 49.43 30.32
C SER A 8 -16.89 48.24 30.19
N ASN A 9 -16.33 47.83 31.34
CA ASN A 9 -15.74 46.50 31.51
C ASN A 9 -16.87 45.48 31.34
N CYS A 10 -16.78 44.61 30.36
CA CYS A 10 -17.60 43.42 30.29
C CYS A 10 -16.71 42.21 30.10
N SER A 11 -16.67 41.39 31.12
CA SER A 11 -16.08 40.07 31.24
C SER A 11 -16.53 39.17 30.11
N SER A 12 -15.63 38.86 29.15
CA SER A 12 -15.86 37.89 28.09
C SER A 12 -14.63 36.96 27.85
N SER A 13 -13.94 36.55 28.93
CA SER A 13 -12.79 35.67 28.81
C SER A 13 -13.13 34.16 28.84
N SER A 14 -14.34 33.78 29.30
CA SER A 14 -14.70 32.35 29.40
C SER A 14 -15.32 31.77 28.14
N SER A 15 -16.02 32.59 27.33
CA SER A 15 -16.68 32.10 26.10
C SER A 15 -15.72 31.89 24.93
N ARG A 16 -14.60 32.62 24.89
CA ARG A 16 -13.56 32.43 23.83
C ARG A 16 -12.73 31.18 24.01
N SER A 17 -12.43 30.76 25.23
CA SER A 17 -11.63 29.55 25.49
C SER A 17 -12.37 28.25 25.10
N VAL A 18 -13.69 28.21 25.33
CA VAL A 18 -14.52 27.04 24.96
C VAL A 18 -14.67 26.91 23.43
N ILE A 19 -14.80 28.02 22.70
CA ILE A 19 -14.90 28.02 21.24
C ILE A 19 -13.55 27.62 20.60
N PHE A 20 -12.43 28.12 21.13
CA PHE A 20 -11.09 27.75 20.64
C PHE A 20 -10.71 26.30 20.98
N GLY A 21 -11.10 25.80 22.16
CA GLY A 21 -10.87 24.40 22.53
C GLY A 21 -11.66 23.42 21.62
N GLY A 22 -12.92 23.73 21.34
CA GLY A 22 -13.76 22.90 20.47
C GLY A 22 -13.33 22.89 19.00
N LEU A 23 -12.87 24.01 18.46
CA LEU A 23 -12.31 24.10 17.10
C LEU A 23 -11.00 23.33 16.98
N SER A 24 -10.09 23.43 17.96
CA SER A 24 -8.82 22.69 17.97
C SER A 24 -9.01 21.17 18.06
N GLU A 25 -9.97 20.69 18.83
CA GLU A 25 -10.25 19.25 18.93
C GLU A 25 -10.86 18.70 17.63
N LYS A 26 -11.79 19.46 17.02
CA LYS A 26 -12.40 19.08 15.74
C LYS A 26 -11.36 19.07 14.60
N ASP A 27 -10.46 20.04 14.57
CA ASP A 27 -9.38 20.10 13.61
C ASP A 27 -8.39 18.94 13.80
N ASN A 28 -8.03 18.60 15.03
CA ASN A 28 -7.16 17.46 15.33
C ASN A 28 -7.81 16.13 14.91
N LYS A 29 -9.10 15.93 15.15
CA LYS A 29 -9.82 14.74 14.67
C LYS A 29 -9.83 14.67 13.14
N LEU A 30 -10.09 15.81 12.45
CA LEU A 30 -10.08 15.86 10.99
C LEU A 30 -8.70 15.52 10.42
N HIS A 31 -7.62 15.99 11.04
CA HIS A 31 -6.24 15.68 10.66
C HIS A 31 -5.90 14.19 10.88
N PHE A 32 -6.37 13.60 11.96
CA PHE A 32 -6.18 12.17 12.24
C PHE A 32 -6.89 11.29 11.19
N PHE A 33 -8.16 11.59 10.86
CA PHE A 33 -8.88 10.85 9.83
C PHE A 33 -8.22 10.98 8.44
N SER A 34 -7.70 12.16 8.11
CA SER A 34 -6.96 12.35 6.86
C SER A 34 -5.65 11.55 6.84
N ALA A 35 -4.91 11.51 7.95
CA ALA A 35 -3.71 10.69 8.09
C ALA A 35 -4.04 9.18 7.97
N LEU A 36 -5.12 8.73 8.61
CA LEU A 36 -5.59 7.35 8.51
C LEU A 36 -5.97 6.98 7.07
N LYS A 37 -6.67 7.87 6.34
CA LYS A 37 -6.98 7.66 4.91
C LYS A 37 -5.72 7.47 4.07
N ILE A 38 -4.72 8.31 4.27
CA ILE A 38 -3.44 8.22 3.54
C ILE A 38 -2.72 6.93 3.89
N GLY A 39 -2.61 6.59 5.18
CA GLY A 39 -2.00 5.33 5.64
C GLY A 39 -2.73 4.10 5.11
N SER A 40 -4.06 4.13 5.05
CA SER A 40 -4.89 3.07 4.49
C SER A 40 -4.71 2.92 2.97
N VAL A 41 -4.60 4.03 2.23
CA VAL A 41 -4.28 3.98 0.79
C VAL A 41 -2.88 3.39 0.59
N PHE A 42 -1.92 3.76 1.43
CA PHE A 42 -0.56 3.22 1.37
C PHE A 42 -0.55 1.71 1.63
N ALA A 43 -1.09 1.27 2.76
CA ALA A 43 -1.14 -0.16 3.09
C ALA A 43 -1.96 -0.94 2.04
N GLY A 44 -3.13 -0.42 1.64
CA GLY A 44 -3.97 -1.06 0.63
C GLY A 44 -3.36 -1.14 -0.77
N ALA A 45 -2.41 -0.26 -1.11
CA ALA A 45 -1.68 -0.33 -2.37
C ALA A 45 -0.67 -1.50 -2.41
N ILE A 46 -0.19 -1.94 -1.25
CA ILE A 46 0.83 -2.99 -1.11
C ILE A 46 0.21 -4.32 -0.71
N LEU A 47 -0.83 -4.31 0.14
CA LEU A 47 -1.48 -5.53 0.65
C LEU A 47 -2.38 -6.19 -0.40
N GLY A 48 -1.81 -6.57 -1.54
CA GLY A 48 -2.53 -7.25 -2.62
C GLY A 48 -2.64 -8.76 -2.45
N ALA A 49 -3.09 -9.44 -3.51
CA ALA A 49 -3.27 -10.89 -3.54
C ALA A 49 -1.99 -11.67 -3.17
N GLY A 50 -0.85 -11.20 -3.64
CA GLY A 50 0.45 -11.85 -3.38
C GLY A 50 0.87 -11.74 -1.92
N PHE A 51 0.68 -10.55 -1.32
CA PHE A 51 0.99 -10.29 0.07
C PHE A 51 -0.01 -11.01 1.00
N ALA A 52 -1.30 -10.65 0.90
CA ALA A 52 -2.34 -11.22 1.77
C ALA A 52 -2.57 -12.71 1.50
N GLY A 53 -2.29 -13.22 0.30
CA GLY A 53 -2.24 -14.65 0.01
C GLY A 53 -1.02 -15.36 0.61
N GLY A 54 0.02 -14.62 0.98
CA GLY A 54 1.27 -15.14 1.56
C GLY A 54 2.31 -15.59 0.53
N ARG A 55 1.99 -15.59 -0.77
CA ARG A 55 2.91 -16.07 -1.82
C ARG A 55 4.18 -15.23 -1.92
N GLU A 56 4.04 -13.91 -1.86
CA GLU A 56 5.17 -12.99 -1.85
C GLU A 56 6.05 -13.20 -0.61
N LEU A 57 5.41 -13.29 0.56
CA LEU A 57 6.11 -13.47 1.82
C LEU A 57 6.88 -14.80 1.84
N ALA A 58 6.28 -15.87 1.31
CA ALA A 58 6.95 -17.15 1.13
C ALA A 58 8.18 -17.01 0.23
N THR A 59 8.05 -16.32 -0.91
CA THR A 59 9.10 -16.19 -1.93
C THR A 59 10.24 -15.27 -1.49
N PHE A 60 9.95 -14.14 -0.86
CA PHE A 60 10.96 -13.12 -0.56
C PHE A 60 11.54 -13.24 0.85
N PHE A 61 10.84 -13.89 1.80
CA PHE A 61 11.27 -13.98 3.20
C PHE A 61 11.32 -15.40 3.72
N VAL A 62 10.20 -16.11 3.79
CA VAL A 62 10.09 -17.36 4.55
C VAL A 62 11.05 -18.44 4.07
N ARG A 63 11.37 -18.49 2.78
CA ARG A 63 12.37 -19.40 2.20
C ARG A 63 13.76 -19.28 2.83
N PHE A 64 14.08 -18.13 3.46
CA PHE A 64 15.35 -17.91 4.17
C PHE A 64 15.26 -18.24 5.67
N GLY A 65 14.19 -18.87 6.12
CA GLY A 65 14.02 -19.26 7.51
C GLY A 65 13.99 -18.08 8.46
N LYS A 66 14.67 -18.23 9.61
CA LYS A 66 14.74 -17.18 10.64
C LYS A 66 15.26 -15.85 10.10
N SER A 67 16.28 -15.86 9.24
CA SER A 67 16.85 -14.65 8.63
C SER A 67 15.82 -13.91 7.78
N GLY A 68 14.91 -14.63 7.11
CA GLY A 68 13.82 -14.04 6.35
C GLY A 68 12.79 -13.34 7.24
N VAL A 69 12.45 -13.91 8.40
CA VAL A 69 11.56 -13.24 9.37
C VAL A 69 12.16 -11.91 9.84
N PHE A 70 13.46 -11.86 10.15
CA PHE A 70 14.15 -10.59 10.44
C PHE A 70 14.17 -9.63 9.24
N ALA A 71 14.36 -10.15 8.03
CA ALA A 71 14.33 -9.34 6.82
C ALA A 71 12.97 -8.69 6.56
N SER A 72 11.86 -9.29 7.01
CA SER A 72 10.53 -8.67 6.92
C SER A 72 10.40 -7.42 7.80
N ILE A 73 11.05 -7.37 8.96
CA ILE A 73 11.13 -6.16 9.81
C ILE A 73 11.89 -5.06 9.07
N PHE A 74 13.03 -5.41 8.46
CA PHE A 74 13.81 -4.46 7.66
C PHE A 74 12.97 -3.89 6.51
N ALA A 75 12.25 -4.74 5.78
CA ALA A 75 11.35 -4.31 4.71
C ALA A 75 10.26 -3.36 5.23
N GLY A 76 9.65 -3.67 6.37
CA GLY A 76 8.65 -2.82 7.02
C GLY A 76 9.18 -1.43 7.38
N LEU A 77 10.38 -1.34 7.94
CA LEU A 77 11.05 -0.06 8.25
C LEU A 77 11.35 0.74 6.96
N MET A 78 11.78 0.05 5.90
CA MET A 78 12.00 0.68 4.59
C MET A 78 10.69 1.20 3.98
N PHE A 79 9.58 0.46 4.08
CA PHE A 79 8.27 0.95 3.66
C PHE A 79 7.87 2.23 4.41
N MET A 80 7.97 2.23 5.74
CA MET A 80 7.66 3.39 6.56
C MET A 80 8.51 4.60 6.15
N PHE A 81 9.81 4.40 5.97
CA PHE A 81 10.73 5.47 5.61
C PHE A 81 10.47 6.01 4.21
N LEU A 82 10.48 5.15 3.18
CA LEU A 82 10.34 5.56 1.78
C LEU A 82 8.93 6.10 1.48
N GLY A 83 7.89 5.45 1.98
CA GLY A 83 6.51 5.90 1.79
C GLY A 83 6.27 7.27 2.42
N THR A 84 6.81 7.51 3.62
CA THR A 84 6.75 8.82 4.27
C THR A 84 7.48 9.90 3.46
N LEU A 85 8.66 9.58 2.92
CA LEU A 85 9.40 10.52 2.07
C LEU A 85 8.63 10.90 0.81
N ILE A 86 8.02 9.90 0.12
CA ILE A 86 7.24 10.15 -1.10
C ILE A 86 6.05 11.07 -0.81
N ILE A 87 5.21 10.72 0.18
CA ILE A 87 4.00 11.47 0.50
C ILE A 87 4.35 12.89 0.96
N HIS A 88 5.38 13.02 1.82
CA HIS A 88 5.81 14.31 2.33
C HIS A 88 6.39 15.22 1.25
N LYS A 89 7.25 14.68 0.37
CA LYS A 89 7.83 15.42 -0.75
C LYS A 89 6.76 15.85 -1.74
N ALA A 90 5.86 14.93 -2.15
CA ALA A 90 4.76 15.24 -3.04
C ALA A 90 3.85 16.36 -2.49
N LYS A 91 3.55 16.33 -1.17
CA LYS A 91 2.79 17.40 -0.50
C LYS A 91 3.55 18.71 -0.44
N LYS A 92 4.86 18.67 -0.20
CA LYS A 92 5.74 19.86 -0.13
C LYS A 92 5.79 20.59 -1.47
N GLU A 93 5.95 19.84 -2.56
CA GLU A 93 6.07 20.37 -3.93
C GLU A 93 4.70 20.68 -4.57
N SER A 94 3.59 20.45 -3.81
CA SER A 94 2.22 20.54 -4.34
C SER A 94 2.03 19.70 -5.63
N SER A 95 2.77 18.60 -5.73
CA SER A 95 2.79 17.70 -6.88
C SER A 95 1.52 16.86 -6.87
N ILE A 96 0.53 17.23 -7.68
CA ILE A 96 -0.77 16.54 -7.78
C ILE A 96 -0.67 15.28 -8.66
N SER A 97 0.47 15.05 -9.32
CA SER A 97 0.69 13.90 -10.20
C SER A 97 2.04 13.23 -9.95
N TYR A 98 2.09 11.91 -10.20
CA TYR A 98 3.33 11.14 -10.09
C TYR A 98 4.43 11.65 -11.04
N THR A 99 4.06 12.06 -12.26
CA THR A 99 5.02 12.62 -13.21
C THR A 99 5.64 13.92 -12.69
N ALA A 100 4.86 14.82 -12.08
CA ALA A 100 5.38 16.03 -11.44
C ALA A 100 6.29 15.70 -10.26
N TYR A 101 5.93 14.70 -9.45
CA TYR A 101 6.77 14.19 -8.39
C TYR A 101 8.13 13.70 -8.91
N LEU A 102 8.14 12.86 -9.95
CA LEU A 102 9.38 12.34 -10.53
C LEU A 102 10.27 13.45 -11.08
N LYS A 103 9.70 14.45 -11.78
CA LYS A 103 10.44 15.63 -12.27
C LYS A 103 11.05 16.46 -11.14
N SER A 104 10.49 16.43 -9.94
CA SER A 104 11.05 17.13 -8.77
C SER A 104 12.28 16.45 -8.16
N ILE A 105 12.52 15.16 -8.45
CA ILE A 105 13.62 14.37 -7.88
C ILE A 105 14.61 13.88 -8.93
N LEU A 106 14.26 13.88 -10.21
CA LEU A 106 15.05 13.32 -11.32
C LEU A 106 15.13 14.28 -12.50
N PRO A 107 16.17 14.17 -13.34
CA PRO A 107 16.23 14.82 -14.63
C PRO A 107 15.05 14.41 -15.53
N GLU A 108 14.64 15.26 -16.43
CA GLU A 108 13.43 15.11 -17.22
C GLU A 108 13.35 13.79 -18.01
N LYS A 109 14.42 13.40 -18.72
CA LYS A 109 14.47 12.16 -19.49
C LYS A 109 14.29 10.92 -18.59
N THR A 110 14.99 10.88 -17.46
CA THR A 110 14.92 9.77 -16.49
C THR A 110 13.55 9.71 -15.82
N SER A 111 12.93 10.87 -15.55
CA SER A 111 11.59 10.91 -14.94
C SER A 111 10.51 10.34 -15.88
N TYR A 112 10.58 10.60 -17.17
CA TYR A 112 9.67 10.01 -18.16
C TYR A 112 9.86 8.50 -18.30
N LEU A 113 11.12 8.04 -18.36
CA LEU A 113 11.42 6.60 -18.44
C LEU A 113 10.88 5.85 -17.21
N LEU A 114 11.20 6.34 -16.02
CA LEU A 114 10.77 5.69 -14.78
C LEU A 114 9.25 5.78 -14.60
N GLY A 115 8.62 6.87 -15.04
CA GLY A 115 7.18 7.02 -15.09
C GLY A 115 6.52 5.95 -15.97
N ALA A 116 7.02 5.74 -17.19
CA ALA A 116 6.52 4.74 -18.11
C ALA A 116 6.69 3.31 -17.57
N ILE A 117 7.84 3.00 -16.94
CA ILE A 117 8.09 1.72 -16.28
C ILE A 117 7.08 1.50 -15.15
N SER A 118 6.86 2.50 -14.30
CA SER A 118 5.88 2.41 -13.19
C SER A 118 4.45 2.19 -13.71
N GLU A 119 4.05 2.90 -14.76
CA GLU A 119 2.72 2.77 -15.36
C GLU A 119 2.50 1.38 -15.98
N MET A 120 3.50 0.86 -16.68
CA MET A 120 3.45 -0.51 -17.21
C MET A 120 3.34 -1.52 -16.07
N PHE A 121 4.08 -1.33 -14.99
CA PHE A 121 3.99 -2.20 -13.83
C PHE A 121 2.64 -2.11 -13.13
N LEU A 122 2.06 -0.93 -12.99
CA LEU A 122 0.72 -0.74 -12.43
C LEU A 122 -0.37 -1.46 -13.23
N LEU A 123 -0.27 -1.44 -14.56
CA LEU A 123 -1.19 -2.19 -15.43
C LEU A 123 -1.07 -3.69 -15.16
N ILE A 124 0.14 -4.20 -15.06
CA ILE A 124 0.41 -5.60 -14.74
C ILE A 124 -0.12 -5.93 -13.33
N CYS A 125 0.11 -5.06 -12.32
CA CYS A 125 -0.45 -5.25 -10.98
C CYS A 125 -1.98 -5.32 -11.01
N PHE A 126 -2.65 -4.46 -11.78
CA PHE A 126 -4.11 -4.50 -11.93
C PHE A 126 -4.57 -5.84 -12.52
N ILE A 127 -3.90 -6.33 -13.57
CA ILE A 127 -4.18 -7.63 -14.19
C ILE A 127 -3.95 -8.79 -13.18
N ILE A 128 -2.85 -8.73 -12.41
CA ILE A 128 -2.56 -9.71 -11.36
C ILE A 128 -3.66 -9.75 -10.30
N MET A 129 -4.22 -8.60 -9.91
CA MET A 129 -5.31 -8.56 -8.94
C MET A 129 -6.60 -9.20 -9.51
N LEU A 130 -6.91 -8.99 -10.78
CA LEU A 130 -8.02 -9.69 -11.42
C LEU A 130 -7.79 -11.21 -11.44
N SER A 131 -6.59 -11.65 -11.87
CA SER A 131 -6.23 -13.07 -11.89
C SER A 131 -6.27 -13.71 -10.49
N GLY A 132 -5.77 -13.00 -9.46
CA GLY A 132 -5.84 -13.43 -8.06
C GLY A 132 -7.27 -13.56 -7.54
N ALA A 133 -8.17 -12.67 -7.95
CA ALA A 133 -9.59 -12.79 -7.63
C ALA A 133 -10.21 -14.04 -8.29
N GLY A 134 -9.86 -14.32 -9.55
CA GLY A 134 -10.27 -15.54 -10.23
C GLY A 134 -9.82 -16.80 -9.49
N ALA A 135 -8.54 -16.86 -9.10
CA ALA A 135 -7.99 -17.97 -8.33
C ALA A 135 -8.72 -18.15 -6.98
N LEU A 136 -9.00 -17.04 -6.27
CA LEU A 136 -9.72 -17.06 -5.01
C LEU A 136 -11.15 -17.62 -5.17
N PHE A 137 -11.88 -17.18 -6.20
CA PHE A 137 -13.24 -17.68 -6.46
C PHE A 137 -13.23 -19.17 -6.84
N ASN A 138 -12.22 -19.61 -7.55
CA ASN A 138 -12.05 -21.02 -7.88
C ASN A 138 -11.73 -21.88 -6.65
N GLU A 139 -10.75 -21.47 -5.82
CA GLU A 139 -10.36 -22.22 -4.62
C GLU A 139 -11.45 -22.27 -3.53
N CYS A 140 -12.20 -21.19 -3.34
CA CYS A 140 -13.20 -21.11 -2.28
C CYS A 140 -14.58 -21.59 -2.66
N PHE A 141 -15.00 -21.37 -3.92
CA PHE A 141 -16.38 -21.58 -4.38
C PHE A 141 -16.48 -22.57 -5.54
N ASN A 142 -15.37 -23.13 -6.03
CA ASN A 142 -15.32 -23.97 -7.24
C ASN A 142 -15.95 -23.31 -8.48
N LEU A 143 -15.91 -21.97 -8.54
CA LEU A 143 -16.38 -21.21 -9.69
C LEU A 143 -15.26 -21.03 -10.72
N PRO A 144 -15.58 -21.00 -12.03
CA PRO A 144 -14.58 -20.65 -13.04
C PRO A 144 -13.94 -19.29 -12.75
N ASN A 145 -12.62 -19.16 -12.94
CA ASN A 145 -11.83 -17.95 -12.66
C ASN A 145 -12.44 -16.69 -13.28
N ILE A 146 -13.08 -16.82 -14.44
CA ILE A 146 -13.73 -15.69 -15.14
C ILE A 146 -14.74 -14.94 -14.28
N PHE A 147 -15.46 -15.62 -13.39
CA PHE A 147 -16.43 -14.98 -12.50
C PHE A 147 -15.74 -14.00 -11.55
N GLY A 148 -14.66 -14.43 -10.88
CA GLY A 148 -13.87 -13.57 -10.00
C GLY A 148 -13.26 -12.40 -10.75
N ASN A 149 -12.73 -12.64 -11.97
CA ASN A 149 -12.13 -11.60 -12.81
C ASN A 149 -13.17 -10.53 -13.19
N ILE A 150 -14.35 -10.93 -13.69
CA ILE A 150 -15.41 -10.00 -14.12
C ILE A 150 -16.00 -9.23 -12.93
N VAL A 151 -16.30 -9.91 -11.82
CA VAL A 151 -16.86 -9.25 -10.62
C VAL A 151 -15.87 -8.20 -10.10
N THR A 152 -14.58 -8.54 -10.03
CA THR A 152 -13.56 -7.62 -9.57
C THR A 152 -13.34 -6.46 -10.53
N ALA A 153 -13.37 -6.70 -11.84
CA ALA A 153 -13.31 -5.66 -12.86
C ALA A 153 -14.49 -4.68 -12.74
N LEU A 154 -15.71 -5.20 -12.55
CA LEU A 154 -16.92 -4.38 -12.41
C LEU A 154 -16.87 -3.50 -11.14
N ILE A 155 -16.49 -4.07 -10.00
CA ILE A 155 -16.31 -3.32 -8.75
C ILE A 155 -15.23 -2.26 -8.91
N SER A 156 -14.10 -2.61 -9.54
CA SER A 156 -13.01 -1.67 -9.81
C SER A 156 -13.47 -0.52 -10.71
N PHE A 157 -14.20 -0.79 -11.76
CA PHE A 157 -14.82 0.24 -12.62
C PHE A 157 -15.68 1.22 -11.81
N LEU A 158 -16.57 0.70 -10.95
CA LEU A 158 -17.47 1.53 -10.14
C LEU A 158 -16.74 2.41 -9.13
N VAL A 159 -15.60 1.95 -8.61
CA VAL A 159 -14.80 2.70 -7.62
C VAL A 159 -13.87 3.69 -8.30
N LEU A 160 -13.17 3.29 -9.36
CA LEU A 160 -12.21 4.13 -10.09
C LEU A 160 -12.85 5.43 -10.63
N LYS A 161 -14.09 5.35 -11.11
CA LYS A 161 -14.82 6.53 -11.57
C LYS A 161 -15.11 7.58 -10.47
N ARG A 162 -15.04 7.21 -9.16
CA ARG A 162 -15.20 8.14 -8.02
C ARG A 162 -13.92 8.93 -7.71
N GLY A 163 -12.79 8.59 -8.31
CA GLY A 163 -11.51 9.26 -8.13
C GLY A 163 -10.85 9.01 -6.76
N MET A 164 -9.77 9.75 -6.47
CA MET A 164 -8.94 9.55 -5.28
C MET A 164 -9.72 9.66 -3.96
N ASN A 165 -10.67 10.58 -3.85
CA ASN A 165 -11.49 10.72 -2.65
C ASN A 165 -12.35 9.47 -2.37
N GLY A 166 -12.91 8.87 -3.43
CA GLY A 166 -13.68 7.64 -3.33
C GLY A 166 -12.79 6.46 -2.92
N ILE A 167 -11.64 6.31 -3.56
CA ILE A 167 -10.63 5.29 -3.23
C ILE A 167 -10.16 5.45 -1.79
N GLY A 168 -9.76 6.67 -1.39
CA GLY A 168 -9.31 6.96 -0.03
C GLY A 168 -10.37 6.63 1.03
N SER A 169 -11.66 6.90 0.74
CA SER A 169 -12.76 6.56 1.65
C SER A 169 -12.98 5.05 1.78
N ILE A 170 -12.92 4.32 0.66
CA ILE A 170 -13.06 2.86 0.65
C ILE A 170 -11.85 2.20 1.32
N CYS A 171 -10.63 2.61 0.98
CA CYS A 171 -9.41 2.09 1.61
C CYS A 171 -9.37 2.38 3.11
N SER A 172 -9.84 3.56 3.57
CA SER A 172 -9.88 3.89 5.00
C SER A 172 -10.82 3.00 5.81
N LEU A 173 -11.81 2.38 5.17
CA LEU A 173 -12.70 1.39 5.78
C LEU A 173 -12.14 -0.03 5.67
N LEU A 174 -11.77 -0.45 4.45
CA LEU A 174 -11.38 -1.84 4.17
C LEU A 174 -10.00 -2.17 4.77
N THR A 175 -9.02 -1.27 4.67
CA THR A 175 -7.65 -1.58 5.09
C THR A 175 -7.52 -1.87 6.59
N PRO A 176 -8.10 -1.09 7.53
CA PRO A 176 -8.05 -1.47 8.95
C PRO A 176 -8.71 -2.82 9.25
N ILE A 177 -9.86 -3.12 8.62
CA ILE A 177 -10.55 -4.41 8.76
C ILE A 177 -9.64 -5.54 8.27
N MET A 178 -9.02 -5.36 7.13
CA MET A 178 -8.10 -6.28 6.50
C MET A 178 -6.85 -6.52 7.36
N VAL A 179 -6.25 -5.44 7.88
CA VAL A 179 -5.10 -5.52 8.80
C VAL A 179 -5.43 -6.36 10.05
N ILE A 180 -6.56 -6.05 10.69
CA ILE A 180 -7.02 -6.80 11.87
C ILE A 180 -7.32 -8.25 11.50
N GLY A 181 -7.99 -8.50 10.36
CA GLY A 181 -8.34 -9.83 9.91
C GLY A 181 -7.13 -10.71 9.61
N ILE A 182 -6.11 -10.16 8.93
CA ILE A 182 -4.85 -10.88 8.68
C ILE A 182 -4.15 -11.20 10.01
N LEU A 183 -3.96 -10.19 10.87
CA LEU A 183 -3.31 -10.37 12.17
C LEU A 183 -4.06 -11.39 13.06
N PHE A 184 -5.38 -11.39 13.03
CA PHE A 184 -6.19 -12.36 13.79
C PHE A 184 -5.88 -13.80 13.34
N VAL A 185 -5.87 -14.05 12.03
CA VAL A 185 -5.56 -15.40 11.51
C VAL A 185 -4.10 -15.76 11.74
N ASP A 186 -3.16 -14.82 11.56
CA ASP A 186 -1.74 -15.06 11.82
C ASP A 186 -1.48 -15.44 13.28
N LEU A 187 -1.99 -14.65 14.23
CA LEU A 187 -1.84 -14.90 15.66
C LEU A 187 -2.51 -16.21 16.10
N PHE A 188 -3.72 -16.48 15.59
CA PHE A 188 -4.41 -17.73 15.91
C PHE A 188 -3.67 -18.95 15.35
N SER A 189 -3.12 -18.84 14.14
CA SER A 189 -2.28 -19.89 13.55
C SER A 189 -1.04 -20.19 14.40
N LEU A 190 -0.44 -19.17 15.01
CA LEU A 190 0.73 -19.35 15.90
C LEU A 190 0.36 -20.11 17.18
N THR A 191 -0.87 -20.01 17.68
CA THR A 191 -1.32 -20.74 18.87
C THR A 191 -1.67 -22.20 18.59
N THR A 192 -2.08 -22.51 17.36
CA THR A 192 -2.52 -23.86 16.94
C THR A 192 -1.43 -24.67 16.26
N SER A 193 -0.37 -24.03 15.77
CA SER A 193 0.76 -24.73 15.16
C SER A 193 1.53 -25.50 16.21
N SER A 194 1.47 -26.84 16.18
CA SER A 194 2.48 -27.68 16.84
C SER A 194 3.82 -27.36 16.18
N VAL A 195 4.72 -26.75 16.95
CA VAL A 195 6.02 -26.24 16.49
C VAL A 195 6.87 -27.40 15.98
N THR A 196 6.66 -27.85 14.77
CA THR A 196 7.66 -28.58 14.01
C THR A 196 8.63 -27.53 13.46
N VAL A 197 9.54 -27.09 14.32
CA VAL A 197 10.73 -26.35 13.90
C VAL A 197 11.59 -27.33 13.11
N SER A 198 11.18 -27.64 11.90
CA SER A 198 12.09 -28.20 10.91
C SER A 198 13.19 -27.17 10.82
N ALA A 199 14.39 -27.54 11.26
CA ALA A 199 15.56 -26.69 11.28
C ALA A 199 15.83 -26.16 9.86
N LEU A 200 15.14 -25.09 9.46
CA LEU A 200 15.57 -24.25 8.35
C LEU A 200 16.84 -23.59 8.89
N SER A 201 17.97 -24.16 8.55
CA SER A 201 19.29 -23.70 8.96
C SER A 201 19.44 -22.22 8.57
N LEU A 202 19.94 -21.43 9.49
CA LEU A 202 20.44 -20.08 9.21
C LEU A 202 21.59 -20.19 8.21
N ASN A 203 21.28 -20.18 6.93
CA ASN A 203 22.29 -20.03 5.89
C ASN A 203 22.56 -18.54 5.69
N LEU A 204 23.52 -17.98 6.41
CA LEU A 204 24.02 -16.62 6.24
C LEU A 204 24.63 -16.36 4.84
N LYS A 205 24.77 -17.38 4.01
CA LYS A 205 25.22 -17.26 2.61
C LYS A 205 24.13 -16.75 1.67
N ASP A 206 22.87 -16.81 2.05
CA ASP A 206 21.77 -16.36 1.21
C ASP A 206 21.55 -14.85 1.40
N ASN A 207 21.42 -14.12 0.30
CA ASN A 207 21.24 -12.67 0.28
C ASN A 207 19.81 -12.25 0.72
N PHE A 208 19.36 -12.64 1.94
CA PHE A 208 18.03 -12.34 2.46
C PHE A 208 17.72 -10.83 2.53
N LEU A 209 18.74 -10.00 2.83
CA LEU A 209 18.59 -8.52 2.80
C LEU A 209 18.38 -8.01 1.38
N PHE A 210 19.06 -8.59 0.39
CA PHE A 210 18.85 -8.23 -1.00
C PHE A 210 17.46 -8.64 -1.48
N SER A 211 16.97 -9.82 -1.07
CA SER A 211 15.59 -10.24 -1.31
C SER A 211 14.57 -9.26 -0.71
N ALA A 212 14.79 -8.81 0.53
CA ALA A 212 13.96 -7.79 1.18
C ALA A 212 14.02 -6.45 0.43
N LEU A 213 15.19 -6.04 -0.06
CA LEU A 213 15.34 -4.82 -0.84
C LEU A 213 14.61 -4.90 -2.18
N LEU A 214 14.68 -6.03 -2.88
CA LEU A 214 13.89 -6.26 -4.11
C LEU A 214 12.39 -6.23 -3.82
N TYR A 215 11.97 -6.85 -2.70
CA TYR A 215 10.58 -6.82 -2.25
C TYR A 215 10.08 -5.39 -2.02
N VAL A 216 10.81 -4.59 -1.28
CA VAL A 216 10.48 -3.17 -1.06
C VAL A 216 10.48 -2.39 -2.37
N SER A 217 11.41 -2.69 -3.25
CA SER A 217 11.65 -2.01 -4.50
C SER A 217 10.46 -2.07 -5.46
N TYR A 218 9.95 -3.27 -5.78
CA TYR A 218 8.78 -3.36 -6.68
C TYR A 218 7.51 -2.82 -6.01
N ASN A 219 7.36 -3.02 -4.70
CA ASN A 219 6.23 -2.46 -3.98
C ASN A 219 6.26 -0.92 -3.95
N MET A 220 7.44 -0.30 -3.81
CA MET A 220 7.57 1.15 -3.94
C MET A 220 7.32 1.62 -5.37
N LEU A 221 7.74 0.84 -6.38
CA LEU A 221 7.49 1.18 -7.78
C LEU A 221 5.99 1.20 -8.10
N SER A 222 5.21 0.26 -7.56
CA SER A 222 3.75 0.21 -7.74
C SER A 222 3.00 1.22 -6.87
N SER A 223 3.45 1.45 -5.63
CA SER A 223 2.73 2.32 -4.69
C SER A 223 3.07 3.81 -4.86
N ALA A 224 4.29 4.16 -5.28
CA ALA A 224 4.73 5.56 -5.40
C ALA A 224 3.77 6.45 -6.23
N PRO A 225 3.21 6.00 -7.37
CA PRO A 225 2.24 6.79 -8.12
C PRO A 225 1.00 7.15 -7.30
N VAL A 226 0.39 6.17 -6.64
CA VAL A 226 -0.80 6.41 -5.83
C VAL A 226 -0.46 7.20 -4.56
N LEU A 227 0.73 7.02 -3.96
CA LEU A 227 1.18 7.78 -2.78
C LEU A 227 1.39 9.25 -3.09
N ALA A 228 2.00 9.55 -4.25
CA ALA A 228 2.16 10.93 -4.69
C ALA A 228 0.79 11.63 -4.82
N GLU A 229 -0.19 10.95 -5.40
CA GLU A 229 -1.55 11.47 -5.56
C GLU A 229 -2.35 11.49 -4.26
N ALA A 230 -2.18 10.50 -3.39
CA ALA A 230 -2.79 10.47 -2.06
C ALA A 230 -2.29 11.61 -1.16
N SER A 231 -1.15 12.23 -1.47
CA SER A 231 -0.68 13.44 -0.78
C SER A 231 -1.69 14.60 -0.83
N ALA A 232 -2.58 14.62 -1.84
CA ALA A 232 -3.67 15.58 -1.94
C ALA A 232 -4.71 15.45 -0.81
N LEU A 233 -4.85 14.25 -0.22
CA LEU A 233 -5.74 14.01 0.92
C LEU A 233 -5.21 14.63 2.23
N ALA A 234 -3.92 15.01 2.30
CA ALA A 234 -3.34 15.65 3.46
C ALA A 234 -3.71 17.14 3.49
N PRO A 235 -4.36 17.67 4.54
CA PRO A 235 -4.57 19.11 4.66
C PRO A 235 -3.25 19.86 4.88
N ASN A 236 -2.27 19.28 5.57
CA ASN A 236 -0.97 19.89 5.84
C ASN A 236 0.17 18.86 5.81
N ARG A 237 1.43 19.35 5.92
CA ARG A 237 2.64 18.52 5.89
C ARG A 237 2.76 17.56 7.08
N LYS A 238 2.25 17.93 8.27
CA LYS A 238 2.28 17.05 9.46
C LYS A 238 1.35 15.85 9.23
N THR A 239 0.17 16.08 8.66
CA THR A 239 -0.77 15.02 8.30
C THR A 239 -0.21 14.08 7.23
N SER A 240 0.57 14.59 6.27
CA SER A 240 1.24 13.75 5.25
C SER A 240 2.30 12.84 5.88
N LEU A 241 3.08 13.35 6.83
CA LEU A 241 4.05 12.55 7.59
C LEU A 241 3.36 11.46 8.42
N ALA A 242 2.33 11.85 9.18
CA ALA A 242 1.56 10.91 9.99
C ALA A 242 0.94 9.79 9.14
N GLY A 243 0.41 10.12 7.97
CA GLY A 243 -0.16 9.13 7.05
C GLY A 243 0.86 8.11 6.54
N GLY A 244 2.07 8.56 6.18
CA GLY A 244 3.16 7.68 5.78
C GLY A 244 3.61 6.75 6.91
N ILE A 245 3.73 7.28 8.13
CA ILE A 245 4.11 6.50 9.32
C ILE A 245 3.03 5.46 9.65
N ILE A 246 1.75 5.85 9.67
CA ILE A 246 0.62 4.94 9.95
C ILE A 246 0.62 3.77 8.94
N GLY A 247 0.71 4.07 7.64
CA GLY A 247 0.76 3.02 6.61
C GLY A 247 1.98 2.11 6.74
N GLY A 248 3.15 2.69 7.05
CA GLY A 248 4.37 1.93 7.29
C GLY A 248 4.28 1.01 8.52
N ILE A 249 3.67 1.46 9.62
CA ILE A 249 3.43 0.64 10.82
C ILE A 249 2.48 -0.52 10.49
N MET A 250 1.37 -0.26 9.77
CA MET A 250 0.44 -1.30 9.35
C MET A 250 1.17 -2.38 8.55
N LEU A 251 1.95 -1.99 7.54
CA LEU A 251 2.71 -2.92 6.68
C LEU A 251 3.78 -3.69 7.46
N SER A 252 4.53 -3.03 8.33
CA SER A 252 5.57 -3.66 9.15
C SER A 252 4.98 -4.74 10.06
N THR A 253 3.89 -4.42 10.74
CA THR A 253 3.23 -5.32 11.68
C THR A 253 2.70 -6.55 10.97
N ILE A 254 1.96 -6.38 9.87
CA ILE A 254 1.40 -7.52 9.12
C ILE A 254 2.54 -8.35 8.53
N SER A 255 3.53 -7.72 7.86
CA SER A 255 4.64 -8.43 7.23
C SER A 255 5.37 -9.34 8.22
N PHE A 256 5.62 -8.85 9.44
CA PHE A 256 6.28 -9.60 10.49
C PHE A 256 5.45 -10.80 10.95
N PHE A 257 4.18 -10.57 11.34
CA PHE A 257 3.34 -11.65 11.88
C PHE A 257 2.98 -12.70 10.82
N SER A 258 2.68 -12.28 9.58
CA SER A 258 2.41 -13.22 8.50
C SER A 258 3.64 -14.05 8.11
N CYS A 259 4.85 -13.45 8.09
CA CYS A 259 6.09 -14.20 7.90
C CYS A 259 6.33 -15.20 9.04
N LEU A 260 6.04 -14.80 10.27
CA LEU A 260 6.18 -15.66 11.45
C LEU A 260 5.20 -16.83 11.39
N ALA A 261 3.92 -16.57 11.07
CA ALA A 261 2.89 -17.60 10.92
C ALA A 261 3.25 -18.62 9.83
N LEU A 262 3.68 -18.15 8.66
CA LEU A 262 4.11 -19.01 7.56
C LEU A 262 5.38 -19.80 7.90
N TYR A 263 6.32 -19.21 8.62
CA TYR A 263 7.54 -19.88 9.06
C TYR A 263 7.23 -21.07 9.97
N PHE A 264 6.33 -20.89 10.93
CA PHE A 264 5.90 -21.98 11.84
C PHE A 264 4.95 -22.97 11.18
N ALA A 265 4.25 -22.60 10.12
CA ALA A 265 3.35 -23.48 9.38
C ALA A 265 4.06 -24.61 8.59
N GLY A 266 5.38 -24.51 8.39
CA GLY A 266 6.19 -25.49 7.68
C GLY A 266 6.18 -25.36 6.16
N SER A 267 7.10 -26.09 5.51
CA SER A 267 7.38 -25.95 4.07
C SER A 267 6.24 -26.42 3.14
N GLU A 268 5.38 -27.32 3.58
CA GLU A 268 4.28 -27.84 2.76
C GLU A 268 3.29 -26.76 2.30
N ASN A 269 3.06 -25.77 3.16
CA ASN A 269 2.13 -24.68 2.86
C ASN A 269 2.71 -23.66 1.87
N LEU A 270 4.04 -23.60 1.74
CA LEU A 270 4.72 -22.62 0.88
C LEU A 270 4.57 -22.92 -0.63
N LEU A 271 4.16 -24.13 -0.98
CA LEU A 271 3.96 -24.55 -2.39
C LEU A 271 2.62 -24.09 -2.97
N SER A 272 1.64 -23.73 -2.14
CA SER A 272 0.32 -23.30 -2.60
C SER A 272 0.34 -21.92 -3.24
N GLU A 273 -0.66 -21.60 -4.07
CA GLU A 273 -0.81 -20.25 -4.64
C GLU A 273 -1.17 -19.22 -3.58
N LEU A 274 -1.93 -19.61 -2.55
CA LEU A 274 -2.39 -18.76 -1.46
C LEU A 274 -2.07 -19.38 -0.08
N PRO A 275 -0.78 -19.38 0.34
CA PRO A 275 -0.32 -20.09 1.55
C PRO A 275 -1.08 -19.70 2.83
N LEU A 276 -1.37 -18.42 3.04
CA LEU A 276 -2.11 -17.96 4.23
C LEU A 276 -3.58 -18.36 4.21
N LEU A 277 -4.21 -18.43 3.03
CA LEU A 277 -5.57 -18.95 2.90
C LEU A 277 -5.62 -20.44 3.24
N MET A 278 -4.65 -21.23 2.78
CA MET A 278 -4.56 -22.64 3.16
C MET A 278 -4.31 -22.81 4.66
N LEU A 279 -3.45 -21.98 5.24
CA LEU A 279 -3.15 -22.00 6.67
C LEU A 279 -4.43 -21.71 7.48
N SER A 280 -5.24 -20.74 7.06
CA SER A 280 -6.53 -20.45 7.71
C SER A 280 -7.51 -21.63 7.63
N GLY A 281 -7.48 -22.39 6.53
CA GLY A 281 -8.29 -23.60 6.34
C GLY A 281 -7.91 -24.77 7.25
N LYS A 282 -6.64 -24.85 7.65
CA LYS A 282 -6.18 -25.84 8.66
C LYS A 282 -6.74 -25.58 10.05
N ILE A 283 -7.11 -24.35 10.35
CA ILE A 283 -7.76 -24.01 11.62
C ILE A 283 -9.19 -24.55 11.64
N ASN A 284 -10.04 -24.08 10.73
CA ASN A 284 -11.38 -24.56 10.44
C ASN A 284 -11.94 -23.92 9.18
N LYS A 285 -13.06 -24.45 8.66
CA LYS A 285 -13.72 -23.97 7.45
C LYS A 285 -14.23 -22.53 7.56
N LEU A 286 -14.70 -22.12 8.75
CA LEU A 286 -15.20 -20.76 8.98
C LEU A 286 -14.06 -19.74 8.91
N SER A 287 -12.89 -20.07 9.49
CA SER A 287 -11.67 -19.25 9.40
C SER A 287 -11.21 -19.08 7.95
N GLN A 288 -11.30 -20.14 7.14
CA GLN A 288 -10.97 -20.08 5.71
C GLN A 288 -11.88 -19.10 4.94
N ILE A 289 -13.20 -19.18 5.19
CA ILE A 289 -14.17 -18.27 4.54
C ILE A 289 -13.94 -16.82 4.99
N PHE A 290 -13.71 -16.63 6.30
CA PHE A 290 -13.38 -15.30 6.82
C PHE A 290 -12.11 -14.74 6.17
N TYR A 291 -11.05 -15.56 6.09
CA TYR A 291 -9.79 -15.12 5.46
C TYR A 291 -9.94 -14.88 3.95
N ALA A 292 -10.77 -15.64 3.26
CA ALA A 292 -11.10 -15.41 1.85
C ALA A 292 -11.72 -14.02 1.63
N LEU A 293 -12.62 -13.58 2.53
CA LEU A 293 -13.17 -12.22 2.48
C LEU A 293 -12.10 -11.16 2.71
N VAL A 294 -11.22 -11.36 3.69
CA VAL A 294 -10.09 -10.46 3.98
C VAL A 294 -9.16 -10.35 2.77
N LEU A 295 -8.81 -11.49 2.16
CA LEU A 295 -7.98 -11.56 0.97
C LEU A 295 -8.65 -10.86 -0.23
N TYR A 296 -9.97 -11.01 -0.39
CA TYR A 296 -10.70 -10.31 -1.44
C TYR A 296 -10.70 -8.78 -1.25
N MET A 297 -10.81 -8.31 -0.01
CA MET A 297 -10.65 -6.88 0.31
C MET A 297 -9.25 -6.38 -0.07
N ALA A 298 -8.20 -7.18 0.17
CA ALA A 298 -6.83 -6.87 -0.20
C ALA A 298 -6.65 -6.77 -1.73
N ILE A 299 -7.23 -7.72 -2.46
CA ILE A 299 -7.26 -7.69 -3.93
C ILE A 299 -7.91 -6.40 -4.44
N LEU A 300 -9.08 -6.05 -3.91
CA LEU A 300 -9.82 -4.86 -4.32
C LEU A 300 -9.06 -3.56 -4.04
N THR A 301 -8.51 -3.39 -2.84
CA THR A 301 -7.78 -2.16 -2.48
C THR A 301 -6.54 -1.96 -3.36
N THR A 302 -5.83 -3.03 -3.69
CA THR A 302 -4.67 -2.95 -4.60
C THR A 302 -5.09 -2.75 -6.05
N ALA A 303 -6.19 -3.36 -6.50
CA ALA A 303 -6.74 -3.10 -7.83
C ALA A 303 -7.13 -1.61 -8.00
N PHE A 304 -7.77 -1.00 -6.99
CA PHE A 304 -8.10 0.43 -7.03
C PHE A 304 -6.85 1.30 -7.06
N SER A 305 -5.87 0.99 -6.22
CA SER A 305 -4.62 1.76 -6.10
C SER A 305 -3.76 1.66 -7.37
N SER A 306 -3.67 0.47 -7.99
CA SER A 306 -2.92 0.30 -9.24
C SER A 306 -3.67 0.82 -10.46
N GLY A 307 -4.99 0.70 -10.49
CA GLY A 307 -5.81 1.18 -11.61
C GLY A 307 -5.94 2.70 -11.68
N PHE A 308 -5.97 3.39 -10.52
CA PHE A 308 -6.25 4.82 -10.48
C PHE A 308 -5.23 5.71 -11.22
N PRO A 309 -3.91 5.53 -11.06
CA PRO A 309 -2.93 6.33 -11.80
C PRO A 309 -3.02 6.13 -13.32
N ILE A 310 -3.38 4.91 -13.76
CA ILE A 310 -3.59 4.59 -15.18
C ILE A 310 -4.81 5.35 -15.73
N VAL A 311 -5.93 5.29 -15.00
CA VAL A 311 -7.14 6.05 -15.36
C VAL A 311 -6.83 7.54 -15.45
N LYS A 312 -6.10 8.10 -14.50
CA LYS A 312 -5.71 9.50 -14.49
C LYS A 312 -4.81 9.88 -15.67
N LYS A 313 -3.93 8.98 -16.09
CA LYS A 313 -3.14 9.19 -17.30
C LYS A 313 -4.01 9.21 -18.55
N LEU A 314 -4.97 8.30 -18.68
CA LEU A 314 -5.91 8.26 -19.78
C LEU A 314 -6.81 9.51 -19.82
N GLU A 315 -7.19 10.06 -18.66
CA GLU A 315 -7.87 11.37 -18.58
C GLU A 315 -7.01 12.48 -19.21
N GLY A 316 -5.70 12.46 -19.00
CA GLY A 316 -4.75 13.38 -19.63
C GLY A 316 -4.67 13.25 -21.16
N LEU A 317 -5.13 12.12 -21.72
CA LEU A 317 -5.26 11.87 -23.17
C LEU A 317 -6.68 12.15 -23.71
N SER A 318 -7.46 12.96 -23.00
CA SER A 318 -8.83 13.41 -23.38
C SER A 318 -9.94 12.34 -23.22
N PHE A 319 -9.68 11.22 -22.55
CA PHE A 319 -10.75 10.28 -22.18
C PHE A 319 -11.53 10.81 -20.97
N SER A 320 -12.84 10.58 -20.95
CA SER A 320 -13.60 10.78 -19.71
C SER A 320 -13.16 9.74 -18.66
N ARG A 321 -13.24 10.07 -17.36
CA ARG A 321 -12.88 9.13 -16.27
C ARG A 321 -13.64 7.81 -16.37
N SER A 322 -14.92 7.86 -16.72
CA SER A 322 -15.75 6.68 -16.91
C SER A 322 -15.26 5.82 -18.09
N SER A 323 -14.95 6.45 -19.23
CA SER A 323 -14.44 5.73 -20.41
C SER A 323 -13.05 5.15 -20.15
N ALA A 324 -12.17 5.90 -19.46
CA ALA A 324 -10.84 5.44 -19.10
C ALA A 324 -10.89 4.23 -18.15
N SER A 325 -11.76 4.29 -17.13
CA SER A 325 -11.95 3.17 -16.18
C SER A 325 -12.54 1.94 -16.88
N PHE A 326 -13.51 2.14 -17.77
CA PHE A 326 -14.10 1.05 -18.56
C PHE A 326 -13.06 0.40 -19.49
N LEU A 327 -12.29 1.20 -20.20
CA LEU A 327 -11.24 0.70 -21.11
C LEU A 327 -10.19 -0.12 -20.37
N LEU A 328 -9.71 0.37 -19.18
CA LEU A 328 -8.77 -0.36 -18.35
C LEU A 328 -9.32 -1.73 -17.95
N CYS A 329 -10.56 -1.78 -17.43
CA CYS A 329 -11.19 -3.04 -17.00
C CYS A 329 -11.39 -4.00 -18.17
N LEU A 330 -11.90 -3.51 -19.30
CA LEU A 330 -12.18 -4.31 -20.49
C LEU A 330 -10.91 -4.95 -21.05
N LEU A 331 -9.82 -4.18 -21.18
CA LEU A 331 -8.54 -4.69 -21.72
C LEU A 331 -7.81 -5.62 -20.75
N SER A 332 -8.05 -5.47 -19.44
CA SER A 332 -7.39 -6.30 -18.42
C SER A 332 -8.02 -7.69 -18.26
N ILE A 333 -9.32 -7.87 -18.57
CA ILE A 333 -10.00 -9.17 -18.43
C ILE A 333 -9.32 -10.27 -19.26
N PRO A 334 -9.05 -10.13 -20.58
CA PRO A 334 -8.42 -11.20 -21.35
C PRO A 334 -7.02 -11.58 -20.81
N LEU A 335 -6.25 -10.58 -20.33
CA LEU A 335 -4.90 -10.79 -19.81
C LEU A 335 -4.91 -11.45 -18.42
N SER A 336 -6.01 -11.33 -17.67
CA SER A 336 -6.16 -11.94 -16.34
C SER A 336 -6.40 -13.47 -16.36
N PHE A 337 -6.49 -14.10 -17.54
CA PHE A 337 -6.51 -15.56 -17.68
C PHE A 337 -5.12 -16.21 -17.50
N LEU A 338 -4.05 -15.42 -17.50
CA LEU A 338 -2.72 -15.93 -17.17
C LEU A 338 -2.67 -16.37 -15.69
N LYS A 339 -1.94 -17.44 -15.40
CA LYS A 339 -1.82 -17.99 -14.05
C LYS A 339 -1.25 -16.95 -13.08
N PHE A 340 -1.93 -16.76 -11.94
CA PHE A 340 -1.56 -15.80 -10.91
C PHE A 340 -0.12 -16.00 -10.40
N SER A 341 0.26 -17.24 -10.05
CA SER A 341 1.61 -17.56 -9.56
C SER A 341 2.71 -17.20 -10.56
N LEU A 342 2.50 -17.45 -11.86
CA LEU A 342 3.46 -17.10 -12.90
C LEU A 342 3.68 -15.59 -13.02
N LEU A 343 2.59 -14.83 -12.97
CA LEU A 343 2.63 -13.37 -13.03
C LEU A 343 3.38 -12.79 -11.84
N VAL A 344 3.08 -13.26 -10.62
CA VAL A 344 3.75 -12.82 -9.39
C VAL A 344 5.24 -13.13 -9.45
N GLU A 345 5.62 -14.36 -9.74
CA GLU A 345 7.03 -14.79 -9.71
C GLU A 345 7.90 -14.06 -10.74
N LYS A 346 7.43 -13.95 -11.99
CA LYS A 346 8.21 -13.36 -13.08
C LYS A 346 8.19 -11.83 -13.06
N CYS A 347 6.99 -11.25 -12.97
CA CYS A 347 6.86 -9.80 -13.06
C CYS A 347 7.43 -9.09 -11.84
N TYR A 348 7.14 -9.56 -10.62
CA TYR A 348 7.60 -8.85 -9.42
C TYR A 348 9.11 -8.88 -9.26
N THR A 349 9.76 -9.99 -9.60
CA THR A 349 11.23 -10.05 -9.59
C THR A 349 11.82 -9.08 -10.61
N PHE A 350 11.32 -9.09 -11.86
CA PHE A 350 11.80 -8.20 -12.92
C PHE A 350 11.64 -6.72 -12.54
N PHE A 351 10.43 -6.32 -12.11
CA PHE A 351 10.17 -4.95 -11.70
C PHE A 351 10.86 -4.59 -10.37
N GLY A 352 11.24 -5.56 -9.55
CA GLY A 352 12.07 -5.36 -8.37
C GLY A 352 13.43 -4.75 -8.73
N PHE A 353 14.10 -5.26 -9.74
CA PHE A 353 15.35 -4.67 -10.22
C PHE A 353 15.16 -3.26 -10.79
N LEU A 354 14.09 -3.03 -11.53
CA LEU A 354 13.79 -1.69 -12.08
C LEU A 354 13.41 -0.69 -10.98
N GLY A 355 12.72 -1.13 -9.95
CA GLY A 355 12.33 -0.29 -8.82
C GLY A 355 13.50 0.18 -7.95
N LEU A 356 14.66 -0.51 -7.97
CA LEU A 356 15.89 -0.03 -7.31
C LEU A 356 16.30 1.35 -7.80
N MET A 357 16.03 1.68 -9.07
CA MET A 357 16.29 3.02 -9.62
C MET A 357 15.44 4.08 -8.91
N LEU A 358 14.17 3.78 -8.59
CA LEU A 358 13.29 4.68 -7.86
C LEU A 358 13.77 4.88 -6.42
N ILE A 359 14.13 3.80 -5.73
CA ILE A 359 14.69 3.89 -4.35
C ILE A 359 15.95 4.76 -4.36
N GLY A 360 16.88 4.50 -5.28
CA GLY A 360 18.09 5.32 -5.43
C GLY A 360 17.81 6.80 -5.64
N ALA A 361 16.82 7.12 -6.50
CA ALA A 361 16.41 8.49 -6.76
C ALA A 361 15.84 9.19 -5.50
N ILE A 362 14.96 8.50 -4.77
CA ILE A 362 14.35 9.03 -3.53
C ILE A 362 15.41 9.30 -2.47
N LEU A 363 16.34 8.37 -2.26
CA LEU A 363 17.42 8.50 -1.28
C LEU A 363 18.37 9.65 -1.65
N PHE A 364 18.76 9.74 -2.91
CA PHE A 364 19.63 10.81 -3.41
C PHE A 364 19.00 12.20 -3.20
N ASP A 365 17.72 12.38 -3.56
CA ASP A 365 17.01 13.65 -3.33
C ASP A 365 16.91 14.00 -1.84
N SER A 366 16.63 13.01 -0.99
CA SER A 366 16.55 13.21 0.45
C SER A 366 17.89 13.72 1.04
N ILE A 367 19.00 13.12 0.63
CA ILE A 367 20.36 13.54 1.06
C ILE A 367 20.67 14.97 0.57
N LYS A 368 20.37 15.27 -0.69
CA LYS A 368 20.58 16.61 -1.28
C LYS A 368 19.79 17.69 -0.54
N THR A 369 18.53 17.41 -0.23
CA THR A 369 17.65 18.34 0.48
C THR A 369 18.16 18.63 1.89
N THR A 370 18.66 17.61 2.60
CA THR A 370 19.22 17.74 3.96
C THR A 370 20.53 18.55 3.95
N LYS A 371 21.39 18.36 2.95
CA LYS A 371 22.64 19.16 2.82
C LYS A 371 22.33 20.64 2.58
N ASN A 372 21.40 20.94 1.67
CA ASN A 372 21.01 22.33 1.38
C ASN A 372 20.39 23.05 2.58
N PHE A 373 19.68 22.32 3.46
CA PHE A 373 19.12 22.88 4.70
C PHE A 373 20.23 23.24 5.70
N LYS A 374 21.24 22.37 5.86
CA LYS A 374 22.39 22.65 6.76
C LYS A 374 23.26 23.82 6.29
N PHE A 375 23.37 24.05 4.98
CA PHE A 375 24.10 25.22 4.48
C PHE A 375 23.35 26.54 4.74
N ARG A 376 22.01 26.56 4.58
CA ARG A 376 21.19 27.76 4.84
C ARG A 376 21.04 28.10 6.33
N SER A 377 21.26 27.16 7.24
CA SER A 377 21.19 27.42 8.68
C SER A 377 22.53 27.89 9.27
N LYS A 378 23.62 27.90 8.45
CA LYS A 378 24.98 28.36 8.83
C LYS A 378 25.35 29.68 8.16
N SER A 379 24.56 30.16 7.22
CA SER A 379 24.64 31.52 6.64
C SER A 379 23.60 32.43 7.32
#